data_fc31d0971a9a02c3b064ca275fc8d83b
#
_entry.id   fc31d0971a9a02c3b064ca275fc8d83b
#
_cell.length_a   1.000
_cell.length_b   1.000
_cell.length_c   1.000
_cell.angle_alpha   90.00
_cell.angle_beta   90.00
_cell.angle_gamma   90.00
#
_symmetry.space_group_name_H-M   'P 1'
#
loop_
_entity.id
_entity.type
_entity.pdbx_description
1 polymer ?
#
loop_
_entity_poly.entity_id
_entity_poly.type
_entity_poly.pdbx_seq_one_letter_code
_entity_poly.pdbx_strand_id
1 'polypeptide(L)' 'MKRMTKAEKEIILKDLKKQLDDAIAAWKFEDAAMIRDQIKEISGE' A
#
# COMPACT_ATOMS: atom_id res chain seq x y z
N MET A 1 18.62 8.66 -10.11
CA MET A 1 17.48 8.31 -9.29
C MET A 1 17.15 6.84 -9.41
N LYS A 2 16.96 6.22 -8.26
CA LYS A 2 16.61 4.81 -8.25
C LYS A 2 15.12 4.64 -8.43
N ARG A 3 14.76 3.76 -9.34
CA ARG A 3 13.37 3.36 -9.49
C ARG A 3 13.22 1.94 -8.97
N MET A 4 12.09 1.68 -8.36
CA MET A 4 11.79 0.32 -7.94
C MET A 4 11.57 -0.56 -9.16
N THR A 5 12.09 -1.78 -9.11
CA THR A 5 11.80 -2.75 -10.14
C THR A 5 10.34 -3.19 -10.02
N LYS A 6 9.83 -3.83 -11.06
CA LYS A 6 8.47 -4.33 -11.04
C LYS A 6 8.28 -5.34 -9.90
N ALA A 7 9.27 -6.18 -9.67
CA ALA A 7 9.20 -7.17 -8.59
C ALA A 7 9.16 -6.50 -7.22
N GLU A 8 10.01 -5.50 -7.00
CA GLU A 8 10.01 -4.76 -5.75
C GLU A 8 8.69 -4.05 -5.52
N LYS A 9 8.16 -3.46 -6.55
CA LYS A 9 6.88 -2.77 -6.50
C LYS A 9 5.75 -3.71 -6.10
N GLU A 10 5.73 -4.90 -6.68
CA GLU A 10 4.72 -5.89 -6.38
C GLU A 10 4.79 -6.37 -4.93
N ILE A 11 6.00 -6.55 -4.42
CA ILE A 11 6.19 -6.96 -3.03
C ILE A 11 5.65 -5.89 -2.08
N ILE A 12 5.98 -4.64 -2.35
CA ILE A 12 5.53 -3.52 -1.51
C ILE A 12 4.01 -3.38 -1.58
N LEU A 13 3.44 -3.48 -2.77
CA LEU A 13 1.99 -3.39 -2.93
C LEU A 13 1.27 -4.51 -2.19
N LYS A 14 1.81 -5.69 -2.24
CA LYS A 14 1.24 -6.84 -1.55
C LYS A 14 1.22 -6.60 -0.03
N ASP A 15 2.33 -6.10 0.49
CA ASP A 15 2.45 -5.79 1.90
C ASP A 15 1.49 -4.69 2.32
N LEU A 16 1.42 -3.63 1.53
CA LEU A 16 0.51 -2.52 1.81
C LEU A 16 -0.95 -2.96 1.76
N LYS A 17 -1.30 -3.81 0.83
CA LYS A 17 -2.67 -4.33 0.75
C LYS A 17 -3.03 -5.14 1.98
N LYS A 18 -2.08 -5.90 2.50
CA LYS A 18 -2.29 -6.65 3.72
C LYS A 18 -2.49 -5.72 4.91
N GLN A 19 -1.66 -4.68 5.00
CA GLN A 19 -1.80 -3.69 6.05
C GLN A 19 -3.13 -2.96 5.96
N LEU A 20 -3.57 -2.66 4.75
CA LEU A 20 -4.86 -2.04 4.53
C LEU A 20 -6.00 -2.91 5.05
N ASP A 21 -5.94 -4.18 4.71
CA ASP A 21 -6.94 -5.14 5.16
C ASP A 21 -6.99 -5.23 6.69
N ASP A 22 -5.81 -5.30 7.31
CA ASP A 22 -5.71 -5.32 8.76
C ASP A 22 -6.28 -4.05 9.40
N ALA A 23 -5.98 -2.90 8.80
CA ALA A 23 -6.49 -1.63 9.30
C ALA A 23 -8.01 -1.58 9.23
N ILE A 24 -8.59 -2.07 8.16
CA ILE A 24 -10.04 -2.11 8.01
C ILE A 24 -10.65 -3.06 9.03
N ALA A 25 -10.04 -4.22 9.22
CA ALA A 25 -10.52 -5.20 10.18
C ALA A 25 -10.46 -4.67 11.61
N ALA A 26 -9.52 -3.79 11.89
CA ALA A 26 -9.37 -3.16 13.20
C ALA A 26 -10.12 -1.84 13.32
N TRP A 27 -10.92 -1.49 12.33
CA TRP A 27 -11.70 -0.25 12.29
C TRP A 27 -10.85 1.01 12.31
N LYS A 28 -9.59 0.89 11.84
CA LYS A 28 -8.66 2.03 11.76
C LYS A 28 -8.79 2.71 10.40
N PHE A 29 -9.87 3.42 10.21
CA PHE A 29 -10.17 4.00 8.91
C PHE A 29 -9.18 5.07 8.48
N GLU A 30 -8.64 5.84 9.41
CA GLU A 30 -7.65 6.86 9.09
C GLU A 30 -6.36 6.23 8.57
N ASP A 31 -5.92 5.17 9.22
CA ASP A 31 -4.74 4.43 8.80
C ASP A 31 -4.98 3.77 7.43
N ALA A 32 -6.17 3.21 7.26
CA ALA A 32 -6.54 2.59 6.00
C ALA A 32 -6.47 3.60 4.85
N ALA A 33 -6.93 4.81 5.07
CA ALA A 33 -6.89 5.85 4.05
C ALA A 33 -5.45 6.20 3.67
N MET A 34 -4.56 6.31 4.65
CA MET A 34 -3.16 6.59 4.40
C MET A 34 -2.49 5.47 3.62
N ILE A 35 -2.77 4.24 3.99
CA ILE A 35 -2.21 3.08 3.30
C ILE A 35 -2.72 3.02 1.87
N ARG A 36 -3.98 3.31 1.68
CA ARG A 36 -4.58 3.34 0.35
C ARG A 36 -3.90 4.38 -0.54
N ASP A 37 -3.61 5.55 0.02
CA ASP A 37 -2.91 6.59 -0.73
C ASP A 37 -1.52 6.13 -1.14
N GLN A 38 -0.81 5.44 -0.26
CA GLN A 38 0.50 4.89 -0.57
C GLN A 38 0.43 3.88 -1.70
N ILE A 39 -0.59 3.03 -1.68
CA ILE A 39 -0.80 2.06 -2.76
C ILE A 39 -0.99 2.77 -4.09
N LYS A 40 -1.78 3.83 -4.10
CA LYS A 40 -2.02 4.61 -5.30
C LYS A 40 -0.74 5.23 -5.84
N GLU A 41 0.06 5.80 -4.97
CA GLU A 41 1.32 6.41 -5.37
C GLU A 41 2.27 5.40 -5.98
N ILE A 42 2.37 4.24 -5.38
CA ILE A 42 3.28 3.21 -5.86
C ILE A 42 2.78 2.61 -7.17
N SER A 43 1.48 2.42 -7.32
CA SER A 43 0.91 1.87 -8.54
C SER A 43 0.88 2.87 -9.68
N GLY A 44 1.06 4.14 -9.39
CA GLY A 44 1.09 5.17 -10.42
C GLY A 44 -0.28 5.64 -10.87
N GLU A 45 -1.27 5.42 -10.07
CA GLU A 45 -2.64 5.85 -10.39
C GLU A 45 -2.98 7.19 -9.76
#